data_43d628bf470e032056c577bfd9eae331
#
_entry.id   43d628bf470e032056c577bfd9eae331
#
_cell.length_a   1.000
_cell.length_b   1.000
_cell.length_c   1.000
_cell.angle_alpha   90.00
_cell.angle_beta   90.00
_cell.angle_gamma   90.00
#
_symmetry.space_group_name_H-M   'P 1'
#
loop_
_entity.id
_entity.type
_entity.pdbx_description
1 polymer ?
#
loop_
_entity_poly.entity_id
_entity_poly.type
_entity_poly.pdbx_seq_one_letter_code
_entity_poly.pdbx_strand_id
1 'polypeptide(L)'
;SGGEPGQLTFRELIFDTEPDASPAHDHDHDHVHADSVTVLTDGCVDPGAVIDLLEQPPSGVYRMKGTVAVRYRTSTRLYVVNVVGPSLHIAAAPPSGSANCLVAIGMGLAIDDVGERLNSALAPVPGTASAQGLRRLQRYRKLSI
;
A
#
# COMPACT_ATOMS: atom_id res chain seq x y z
N SER A 1 20.40 -6.13 -14.44
CA SER A 1 20.19 -6.07 -13.92
C SER A 1 19.45 -5.46 -13.68
N GLY A 2 19.17 -5.20 -14.02
CA GLY A 2 18.47 -4.46 -13.88
C GLY A 2 18.23 -4.25 -12.71
N GLY A 3 18.24 -4.57 -12.14
CA GLY A 3 17.95 -4.35 -11.09
C GLY A 3 18.55 -3.51 -10.38
N GLU A 4 18.15 -2.55 -10.05
CA GLU A 4 18.69 -1.85 -9.21
C GLU A 4 18.51 -2.47 -8.04
N PRO A 5 19.35 -2.66 -7.34
CA PRO A 5 19.32 -3.30 -6.11
C PRO A 5 18.42 -2.50 -5.29
N GLY A 6 17.73 -2.92 -4.59
CA GLY A 6 16.96 -2.18 -3.69
C GLY A 6 15.74 -1.62 -4.28
N GLN A 7 15.54 -1.76 -5.52
CA GLN A 7 14.40 -1.24 -6.04
C GLN A 7 13.47 -2.30 -6.33
N LEU A 8 12.50 -2.52 -5.65
CA LEU A 8 11.50 -3.51 -5.93
C LEU A 8 10.52 -2.99 -6.90
N THR A 9 10.13 -3.78 -7.81
CA THR A 9 9.08 -3.34 -8.73
C THR A 9 7.78 -3.60 -8.04
N PHE A 10 6.74 -2.99 -8.51
CA PHE A 10 5.46 -3.21 -7.95
C PHE A 10 5.13 -4.64 -8.09
N ARG A 11 5.56 -5.29 -9.12
CA ARG A 11 5.27 -6.59 -9.28
C ARG A 11 5.86 -7.38 -8.21
N GLU A 12 7.06 -7.19 -7.86
CA GLU A 12 7.66 -7.92 -6.78
C GLU A 12 6.99 -7.66 -5.48
N LEU A 13 6.60 -6.46 -5.30
CA LEU A 13 5.96 -6.10 -4.07
C LEU A 13 4.63 -6.77 -3.93
N ILE A 14 3.88 -6.88 -4.97
CA ILE A 14 2.60 -7.47 -4.91
C ILE A 14 2.58 -8.94 -5.11
N PHE A 15 3.38 -9.45 -5.96
CA PHE A 15 3.32 -10.84 -6.28
C PHE A 15 4.42 -11.69 -5.73
N ASP A 16 5.21 -11.14 -4.87
CA ASP A 16 6.27 -11.93 -4.36
C ASP A 16 5.74 -13.14 -3.68
N THR A 17 4.53 -13.12 -3.27
CA THR A 17 4.06 -14.23 -2.56
C THR A 17 3.27 -15.06 -3.48
N GLU A 18 3.09 -14.72 -4.67
CA GLU A 18 2.30 -15.39 -5.45
C GLU A 18 2.92 -16.40 -6.15
N PRO A 19 2.92 -17.39 -5.94
CA PRO A 19 3.58 -18.40 -6.45
C PRO A 19 3.28 -18.53 -7.80
N ASP A 20 3.29 -18.51 -8.37
CA ASP A 20 3.15 -18.80 -9.56
C ASP A 20 2.12 -19.05 -10.15
N ALA A 21 1.89 -18.95 -10.17
CA ALA A 21 0.93 -18.96 -10.73
C ALA A 21 0.90 -19.75 -11.83
N SER A 22 0.99 -20.39 -11.95
CA SER A 22 1.01 -21.17 -12.92
C SER A 22 0.23 -20.92 -13.92
N PRO A 23 0.41 -20.60 -14.49
CA PRO A 23 -0.15 -20.14 -15.52
C PRO A 23 -0.84 -21.01 -16.28
N ALA A 24 -0.52 -21.66 -16.39
CA ALA A 24 -0.99 -22.41 -17.15
C ALA A 24 -2.30 -22.57 -17.18
N HIS A 25 -2.75 -22.65 -16.78
CA HIS A 25 -3.80 -22.96 -16.87
C HIS A 25 -4.71 -22.25 -17.07
N ASP A 26 -4.70 -21.78 -17.12
CA ASP A 26 -5.40 -21.04 -17.27
C ASP A 26 -6.43 -21.11 -18.08
N HIS A 27 -6.70 -21.50 -18.55
CA HIS A 27 -7.49 -21.53 -19.45
C HIS A 27 -8.80 -21.50 -18.96
N ASP A 28 -9.03 -21.21 -18.12
CA ASP A 28 -10.11 -21.25 -17.66
C ASP A 28 -10.74 -20.25 -17.85
N HIS A 29 -10.98 -19.74 -18.20
CA HIS A 29 -11.42 -18.81 -18.53
C HIS A 29 -12.56 -18.27 -17.95
N ASP A 30 -13.17 -18.23 -17.60
CA ASP A 30 -14.20 -17.70 -17.14
C ASP A 30 -14.01 -17.32 -15.95
N HIS A 31 -13.34 -17.01 -15.58
CA HIS A 31 -13.12 -16.76 -14.47
C HIS A 31 -13.23 -15.60 -14.00
N VAL A 32 -13.14 -15.32 -13.06
CA VAL A 32 -13.21 -14.33 -12.32
C VAL A 32 -11.94 -13.74 -12.24
N HIS A 33 -11.64 -12.63 -12.68
CA HIS A 33 -10.39 -11.99 -12.57
C HIS A 33 -10.40 -11.01 -11.44
N ALA A 34 -9.36 -10.97 -10.71
CA ALA A 34 -9.22 -9.94 -9.67
C ALA A 34 -8.94 -8.62 -10.34
N ASP A 35 -9.50 -7.58 -9.81
CA ASP A 35 -9.22 -6.23 -10.27
C ASP A 35 -8.10 -5.65 -9.45
N SER A 36 -7.36 -4.73 -10.00
CA SER A 36 -6.34 -4.04 -9.21
C SER A 36 -6.31 -2.57 -9.57
N VAL A 37 -6.02 -1.76 -8.58
CA VAL A 37 -5.92 -0.31 -8.75
C VAL A 37 -4.63 0.11 -8.10
N THR A 38 -3.79 0.85 -8.82
CA THR A 38 -2.52 1.33 -8.31
C THR A 38 -2.49 2.84 -8.35
N VAL A 39 -2.04 3.44 -7.26
CA VAL A 39 -1.93 4.89 -7.17
C VAL A 39 -0.53 5.24 -6.69
N LEU A 40 0.07 6.23 -7.33
CA LEU A 40 1.37 6.72 -6.93
C LEU A 40 1.29 8.20 -6.67
N THR A 41 1.94 8.65 -5.63
CA THR A 41 2.06 10.09 -5.38
C THR A 41 3.46 10.36 -4.84
N ASP A 42 3.84 11.62 -4.83
CA ASP A 42 5.13 12.02 -4.28
C ASP A 42 4.89 12.76 -2.98
N GLY A 43 5.94 12.94 -2.23
CA GLY A 43 5.84 13.72 -0.98
C GLY A 43 5.52 12.83 0.20
N CYS A 44 5.13 13.45 1.28
CA CYS A 44 4.83 12.70 2.50
C CYS A 44 3.34 12.71 2.74
N VAL A 45 2.83 11.60 3.25
CA VAL A 45 1.40 11.45 3.44
C VAL A 45 1.03 11.64 4.91
N ASP A 46 -0.26 11.80 5.15
CA ASP A 46 -0.79 11.85 6.50
C ASP A 46 -1.01 10.41 6.96
N PRO A 47 -0.26 9.94 7.96
CA PRO A 47 -0.42 8.55 8.36
C PRO A 47 -1.82 8.22 8.86
N GLY A 48 -2.51 9.19 9.44
CA GLY A 48 -3.88 8.93 9.89
C GLY A 48 -4.80 8.64 8.72
N ALA A 49 -4.65 9.37 7.64
CA ALA A 49 -5.51 9.15 6.47
C ALA A 49 -5.20 7.78 5.85
N VAL A 50 -3.96 7.40 5.81
CA VAL A 50 -3.59 6.11 5.27
C VAL A 50 -4.16 4.99 6.13
N ILE A 51 -4.01 5.11 7.44
CA ILE A 51 -4.51 4.08 8.35
C ILE A 51 -6.04 3.98 8.25
N ASP A 52 -6.72 5.10 8.13
CA ASP A 52 -8.17 5.06 7.97
C ASP A 52 -8.54 4.24 6.75
N LEU A 53 -7.84 4.43 5.66
CA LEU A 53 -8.12 3.67 4.45
C LEU A 53 -7.83 2.20 4.67
N LEU A 54 -6.72 1.88 5.32
CA LEU A 54 -6.35 0.50 5.51
C LEU A 54 -7.28 -0.23 6.47
N GLU A 55 -7.84 0.50 7.42
CA GLU A 55 -8.79 -0.08 8.36
C GLU A 55 -10.15 -0.28 7.75
N GLN A 56 -10.49 0.53 6.77
CA GLN A 56 -11.77 0.40 6.12
C GLN A 56 -11.59 0.44 4.61
N PRO A 57 -11.11 -0.65 4.05
CA PRO A 57 -10.84 -0.69 2.63
C PRO A 57 -12.10 -0.47 1.81
N PRO A 58 -11.97 0.01 0.60
CA PRO A 58 -13.13 0.15 -0.26
C PRO A 58 -13.79 -1.19 -0.50
N SER A 59 -15.07 -1.13 -0.79
CA SER A 59 -15.84 -2.34 -0.99
C SER A 59 -15.21 -3.24 -2.04
N GLY A 60 -15.11 -4.49 -1.77
CA GLY A 60 -14.55 -5.46 -2.70
C GLY A 60 -13.04 -5.66 -2.59
N VAL A 61 -12.35 -4.74 -1.95
CA VAL A 61 -10.91 -4.86 -1.81
C VAL A 61 -10.58 -5.83 -0.70
N TYR A 62 -9.77 -6.83 -0.98
CA TYR A 62 -9.39 -7.78 0.04
C TYR A 62 -7.89 -7.78 0.29
N ARG A 63 -7.13 -7.00 -0.46
CA ARG A 63 -5.71 -6.91 -0.23
C ARG A 63 -5.19 -5.54 -0.65
N MET A 64 -4.32 -4.95 0.15
CA MET A 64 -3.65 -3.72 -0.22
C MET A 64 -2.22 -3.81 0.22
N LYS A 65 -1.31 -3.29 -0.59
CA LYS A 65 0.09 -3.30 -0.25
C LYS A 65 0.77 -2.10 -0.86
N GLY A 66 1.71 -1.57 -0.18
CA GLY A 66 2.44 -0.43 -0.72
C GLY A 66 3.45 0.14 0.24
N THR A 67 3.95 1.31 -0.12
CA THR A 67 4.95 2.01 0.67
C THR A 67 4.54 3.46 0.77
N VAL A 68 4.69 4.03 1.92
CA VAL A 68 4.35 5.43 2.14
C VAL A 68 5.46 6.15 2.89
N ALA A 69 5.61 7.42 2.62
CA ALA A 69 6.59 8.26 3.27
C ALA A 69 5.88 9.16 4.27
N VAL A 70 6.40 9.21 5.48
CA VAL A 70 5.82 9.99 6.55
C VAL A 70 6.87 10.97 7.08
N ARG A 71 6.47 12.21 7.27
CA ARG A 71 7.43 13.23 7.71
C ARG A 71 7.41 13.39 9.21
N TYR A 72 8.55 13.12 9.80
CA TYR A 72 8.77 13.40 11.19
C TYR A 72 9.43 14.78 11.31
N ARG A 73 9.63 15.25 12.53
CA ARG A 73 10.19 16.56 12.72
C ARG A 73 11.45 16.76 11.95
N THR A 74 12.37 15.88 11.97
CA THR A 74 13.67 16.08 11.37
C THR A 74 13.99 15.07 10.27
N SER A 75 13.08 14.23 9.93
CA SER A 75 13.39 13.21 8.93
C SER A 75 12.14 12.69 8.28
N THR A 76 12.35 12.00 7.19
CA THR A 76 11.25 11.32 6.50
C THR A 76 11.52 9.83 6.62
N ARG A 77 10.51 9.07 6.96
CA ARG A 77 10.64 7.64 7.10
C ARG A 77 9.67 6.93 6.20
N LEU A 78 10.09 5.80 5.71
CA LEU A 78 9.26 5.02 4.83
C LEU A 78 8.71 3.80 5.52
N TYR A 79 7.49 3.43 5.20
CA TYR A 79 6.85 2.28 5.79
C TYR A 79 6.19 1.45 4.72
N VAL A 80 6.28 0.13 4.90
CA VAL A 80 5.55 -0.79 4.06
C VAL A 80 4.26 -1.10 4.76
N VAL A 81 3.16 -1.02 4.05
CA VAL A 81 1.86 -1.33 4.61
C VAL A 81 1.29 -2.53 3.87
N ASN A 82 0.59 -3.37 4.57
CA ASN A 82 0.06 -4.58 3.98
C ASN A 82 -1.25 -4.96 4.66
N VAL A 83 -2.30 -5.13 3.88
CA VAL A 83 -3.58 -5.56 4.39
C VAL A 83 -3.96 -6.83 3.67
N VAL A 84 -4.28 -7.87 4.40
CA VAL A 84 -4.75 -9.11 3.83
C VAL A 84 -5.97 -9.49 4.64
N GLY A 85 -7.15 -9.41 4.03
CA GLY A 85 -8.38 -9.62 4.77
C GLY A 85 -8.44 -8.67 5.96
N PRO A 86 -8.70 -9.16 7.13
CA PRO A 86 -8.79 -8.28 8.30
C PRO A 86 -7.45 -7.94 8.95
N SER A 87 -6.36 -8.48 8.41
CA SER A 87 -5.05 -8.25 9.03
C SER A 87 -4.34 -7.08 8.42
N LEU A 88 -3.86 -6.20 9.25
CA LEU A 88 -3.17 -4.99 8.82
C LEU A 88 -1.79 -4.95 9.45
N HIS A 89 -0.77 -4.83 8.64
CA HIS A 89 0.60 -4.80 9.12
C HIS A 89 1.34 -3.60 8.58
N ILE A 90 2.15 -2.99 9.41
CA ILE A 90 2.96 -1.86 9.02
C ILE A 90 4.38 -2.10 9.52
N ALA A 91 5.35 -1.95 8.65
CA ALA A 91 6.74 -2.16 9.04
C ALA A 91 7.61 -1.08 8.42
N ALA A 92 8.72 -0.80 9.06
CA ALA A 92 9.64 0.18 8.52
C ALA A 92 10.24 -0.34 7.24
N ALA A 93 10.46 0.52 6.30
CA ALA A 93 11.09 0.16 5.04
C ALA A 93 12.43 0.87 4.92
N PRO A 94 13.35 0.31 4.17
CA PRO A 94 14.62 0.99 3.98
C PRO A 94 14.42 2.26 3.17
N PRO A 95 15.21 3.25 3.43
CA PRO A 95 15.07 4.48 2.69
C PRO A 95 15.42 4.24 1.23
N SER A 96 14.52 4.55 0.36
CA SER A 96 14.82 4.40 -1.04
C SER A 96 13.80 5.24 -1.71
N GLY A 97 13.80 5.55 -2.81
CA GLY A 97 12.83 6.27 -3.50
C GLY A 97 12.00 7.18 -2.64
N SER A 98 11.16 7.87 -3.18
CA SER A 98 10.32 8.74 -2.41
C SER A 98 8.91 8.72 -2.88
N ALA A 99 8.57 7.89 -3.74
CA ALA A 99 7.20 7.89 -4.21
C ALA A 99 6.33 7.03 -3.30
N ASN A 100 5.15 7.49 -3.02
CA ASN A 100 4.19 6.68 -2.32
C ASN A 100 3.48 5.80 -3.34
N CYS A 101 3.23 4.59 -2.97
CA CYS A 101 2.57 3.67 -3.87
C CYS A 101 1.61 2.81 -3.08
N LEU A 102 0.44 2.59 -3.60
CA LEU A 102 -0.49 1.68 -2.95
C LEU A 102 -1.25 0.94 -4.03
N VAL A 103 -1.33 -0.36 -3.87
CA VAL A 103 -2.06 -1.20 -4.80
C VAL A 103 -3.17 -1.88 -4.03
N ALA A 104 -4.37 -1.81 -4.57
CA ALA A 104 -5.52 -2.48 -4.00
C ALA A 104 -5.96 -3.58 -4.95
N ILE A 105 -6.26 -4.74 -4.42
CA ILE A 105 -6.70 -5.87 -5.20
C ILE A 105 -8.03 -6.36 -4.66
N GLY A 106 -8.94 -6.64 -5.53
CA GLY A 106 -10.25 -7.10 -5.10
C GLY A 106 -11.08 -7.62 -6.25
N MET A 107 -12.33 -7.85 -5.96
CA MET A 107 -13.24 -8.37 -6.96
C MET A 107 -14.38 -7.40 -7.12
N GLY A 108 -14.76 -7.19 -8.36
CA GLY A 108 -15.89 -6.32 -8.64
C GLY A 108 -15.68 -4.90 -8.16
N LEU A 109 -14.47 -4.37 -8.30
CA LEU A 109 -14.17 -3.06 -7.76
C LEU A 109 -14.75 -1.96 -8.61
N ALA A 110 -15.23 -0.92 -7.93
CA ALA A 110 -15.60 0.31 -8.60
C ALA A 110 -14.29 1.05 -8.80
N ILE A 111 -13.64 0.81 -9.90
CA ILE A 111 -12.28 1.25 -10.14
C ILE A 111 -12.07 2.73 -9.89
N ASP A 112 -12.93 3.57 -10.37
CA ASP A 112 -12.76 5.00 -10.20
C ASP A 112 -12.90 5.41 -8.74
N ASP A 113 -13.85 4.84 -8.04
CA ASP A 113 -14.05 5.18 -6.65
C ASP A 113 -12.88 4.68 -5.79
N VAL A 114 -12.40 3.49 -6.08
CA VAL A 114 -11.28 2.95 -5.34
C VAL A 114 -10.06 3.83 -5.60
N GLY A 115 -9.81 4.18 -6.85
CA GLY A 115 -8.70 5.03 -7.19
C GLY A 115 -8.75 6.36 -6.47
N GLU A 116 -9.94 6.93 -6.39
CA GLU A 116 -10.11 8.19 -5.74
C GLU A 116 -9.83 8.10 -4.26
N ARG A 117 -10.28 7.07 -3.61
CA ARG A 117 -10.02 6.90 -2.19
C ARG A 117 -8.53 6.67 -1.92
N LEU A 118 -7.86 5.89 -2.75
CA LEU A 118 -6.45 5.66 -2.58
C LEU A 118 -5.68 6.97 -2.82
N ASN A 119 -6.06 7.69 -3.83
CA ASN A 119 -5.40 8.94 -4.13
C ASN A 119 -5.57 9.95 -3.01
N SER A 120 -6.74 10.01 -2.42
CA SER A 120 -6.96 10.93 -1.31
C SER A 120 -6.11 10.56 -0.11
N ALA A 121 -5.98 9.27 0.17
CA ALA A 121 -5.19 8.85 1.30
C ALA A 121 -3.70 9.10 1.08
N LEU A 122 -3.24 9.06 -0.16
CA LEU A 122 -1.84 9.27 -0.47
C LEU A 122 -1.53 10.69 -0.88
N ALA A 123 -2.49 11.59 -0.74
CA ALA A 123 -2.27 12.98 -1.12
C ALA A 123 -1.19 13.57 -0.22
N PRO A 124 -0.21 14.23 -0.79
CA PRO A 124 0.88 14.78 0.02
C PRO A 124 0.37 15.88 0.91
N VAL A 125 0.91 15.94 2.10
CA VAL A 125 0.56 17.01 3.02
C VAL A 125 1.82 17.75 3.41
N PRO A 126 1.73 19.02 3.68
CA PRO A 126 2.90 19.79 4.09
C PRO A 126 3.13 19.61 5.57
N GLY A 127 4.34 19.78 5.97
CA GLY A 127 4.66 19.80 7.38
C GLY A 127 4.77 18.44 8.00
N THR A 128 4.98 18.46 9.29
CA THR A 128 5.19 17.25 10.07
C THR A 128 3.88 16.54 10.32
N ALA A 129 3.91 15.23 10.33
CA ALA A 129 2.72 14.45 10.61
C ALA A 129 2.19 14.77 12.00
N SER A 130 0.89 14.62 12.18
CA SER A 130 0.29 14.94 13.47
C SER A 130 0.70 13.91 14.52
N ALA A 131 0.71 14.33 15.76
CA ALA A 131 1.06 13.43 16.84
C ALA A 131 0.10 12.24 16.90
N GLN A 132 -1.16 12.50 16.65
CA GLN A 132 -2.13 11.44 16.69
C GLN A 132 -1.90 10.42 15.58
N GLY A 133 -1.61 10.90 14.39
CA GLY A 133 -1.34 10.00 13.28
C GLY A 133 -0.10 9.16 13.54
N LEU A 134 0.93 9.78 14.13
CA LEU A 134 2.14 9.05 14.44
C LEU A 134 1.90 8.00 15.51
N ARG A 135 1.06 8.30 16.48
CA ARG A 135 0.76 7.32 17.52
C ARG A 135 0.03 6.11 16.94
N ARG A 136 -0.89 6.35 16.03
CA ARG A 136 -1.60 5.25 15.39
C ARG A 136 -0.64 4.39 14.58
N LEU A 137 0.28 5.04 13.88
CA LEU A 137 1.27 4.34 13.09
C LEU A 137 2.14 3.47 13.99
N GLN A 138 2.62 4.02 15.08
CA GLN A 138 3.49 3.26 15.97
C GLN A 138 2.76 2.11 16.64
N ARG A 139 1.48 2.26 16.86
CA ARG A 139 0.73 1.17 17.43
C ARG A 139 0.73 -0.02 16.49
N TYR A 140 0.50 0.21 15.22
CA TYR A 140 0.50 -0.88 14.26
C TYR A 140 1.89 -1.48 14.12
N ARG A 141 2.92 -0.66 14.19
CA ARG A 141 4.25 -1.19 14.11
C ARG A 141 4.54 -2.16 15.24
N LYS A 142 4.07 -1.85 16.42
CA LYS A 142 4.28 -2.73 17.53
C LYS A 142 3.52 -4.03 17.37
N LEU A 143 2.33 -3.96 16.85
CA LEU A 143 1.54 -5.14 16.69
C LEU A 143 2.00 -6.01 15.53
N SER A 144 2.76 -5.46 14.64
CA SER A 144 3.18 -6.19 13.46
C SER A 144 4.52 -6.88 13.59
N ILE A 145 5.10 -6.86 14.73
CA ILE A 145 6.38 -7.47 14.90
C ILE A 145 6.33 -8.97 14.82
#